data_7e7bf5b1198cce32d7c2835a3bc2b6e9
#
_entry.id   7e7bf5b1198cce32d7c2835a3bc2b6e9
#
_cell.length_a   1.000
_cell.length_b   1.000
_cell.length_c   1.000
_cell.angle_alpha   90.00
_cell.angle_beta   90.00
_cell.angle_gamma   90.00
#
_symmetry.space_group_name_H-M   'P 1'
#
loop_
_entity.id
_entity.type
_entity.pdbx_description
1 polymer ?
#
loop_
_entity_poly.entity_id
_entity_poly.type
_entity_poly.pdbx_seq_one_letter_code
_entity_poly.pdbx_strand_id
1 'polypeptide(L)'
;MTTRPQPDWEDPVGGFRWSNRILILAIAGILFLTLYPFRFAFNGHLLTAASPFFLEKPGKVSGKVSGKVSGLSDDFLNVLLFVPYGFGLAGKIRKRGKSPMAALAWTFTAGALFSYSIEFLQFFIPDRDSGWEDVVTNSIGAVVGCLAFQYCGLAVFQLLSGWERAVSAFATVRNTAIVLLLYFGVWFAVSARLQKETALSNWNSDALLVVGNSASGQSASAWRGKVYGLEFWDRAIPDEAARRLTSAGAPGPLDATALAAYDFLGSPPFQDARHFLPALSWAGKVPESTDSNGAVFNGDSWLTSRDPVSNLAEDFRRTPQFAVRITCEPTEIQGVDARILSISKASGPPNLELRQQDSDLVFWFRNPLSMQRTRMSWTIPDVFAAKQTRDILFSYDGSNLSFFIDGTKRRRTYELGPGAGLARAIRRIKTAELEGYEYIFYALVFVPAGCLLGFTWRKMPAQPFARFVLVVLGFVLPSVLFEIVLFRVGVRAISLGNIGLGILMACAGSLWINVGHNLKEPMKSAAEAPPK
;
A
#
# COMPACT_ATOMS: atom_id res chain seq x y z
N MET A 1 -8.04 2.00 64.43
CA MET A 1 -7.45 1.80 63.09
C MET A 1 -8.38 0.93 62.27
N THR A 2 -9.26 1.54 61.53
CA THR A 2 -10.21 0.83 60.67
C THR A 2 -9.48 0.49 59.35
N THR A 3 -9.12 -0.76 59.17
CA THR A 3 -8.62 -1.29 57.92
C THR A 3 -9.69 -1.09 56.84
N ARG A 4 -9.46 -0.12 55.93
CA ARG A 4 -10.24 -0.04 54.67
C ARG A 4 -10.14 -1.40 53.99
N PRO A 5 -11.26 -2.04 53.60
CA PRO A 5 -11.19 -3.24 52.81
C PRO A 5 -10.41 -2.89 51.52
N GLN A 6 -9.32 -3.61 51.27
CA GLN A 6 -8.68 -3.58 49.97
C GLN A 6 -9.72 -4.04 48.96
N PRO A 7 -9.94 -3.28 47.87
CA PRO A 7 -10.82 -3.78 46.82
C PRO A 7 -10.19 -5.07 46.30
N ASP A 8 -10.90 -6.17 46.38
CA ASP A 8 -10.54 -7.46 45.82
C ASP A 8 -10.40 -7.33 44.31
N TRP A 9 -9.18 -6.95 43.87
CA TRP A 9 -8.75 -6.99 42.48
C TRP A 9 -8.45 -8.45 42.06
N GLU A 10 -8.95 -9.42 42.78
CA GLU A 10 -9.00 -10.80 42.34
C GLU A 10 -9.87 -10.84 41.10
N ASP A 11 -9.29 -11.30 40.00
CA ASP A 11 -9.78 -11.33 38.64
C ASP A 11 -11.25 -11.83 38.56
N PRO A 12 -12.29 -11.01 38.74
CA PRO A 12 -13.64 -11.50 38.88
C PRO A 12 -14.20 -12.05 37.56
N VAL A 13 -13.55 -11.86 36.42
CA VAL A 13 -14.07 -12.32 35.11
C VAL A 13 -12.97 -12.47 34.05
N GLY A 14 -11.72 -12.76 34.40
CA GLY A 14 -10.64 -12.86 33.41
C GLY A 14 -10.25 -11.51 32.79
N GLY A 15 -10.55 -10.40 33.45
CA GLY A 15 -10.37 -9.04 32.97
C GLY A 15 -8.91 -8.69 32.61
N PHE A 16 -7.96 -9.26 33.33
CA PHE A 16 -6.55 -9.01 33.09
C PHE A 16 -6.01 -9.61 31.78
N ARG A 17 -6.66 -10.60 31.18
CA ARG A 17 -6.31 -11.05 29.83
C ARG A 17 -6.67 -10.01 28.77
N TRP A 18 -7.74 -9.23 29.02
CA TRP A 18 -8.12 -8.11 28.17
C TRP A 18 -7.10 -6.98 28.22
N SER A 19 -6.50 -6.68 29.40
CA SER A 19 -5.38 -5.72 29.48
C SER A 19 -4.24 -6.10 28.56
N ASN A 20 -3.80 -7.37 28.57
CA ASN A 20 -2.73 -7.83 27.68
C ASN A 20 -3.15 -7.75 26.20
N ARG A 21 -4.37 -8.16 25.85
CA ARG A 21 -4.89 -8.10 24.48
C ARG A 21 -4.95 -6.66 23.96
N ILE A 22 -5.52 -5.75 24.75
CA ILE A 22 -5.59 -4.32 24.40
C ILE A 22 -4.17 -3.76 24.21
N LEU A 23 -3.25 -4.06 25.13
CA LEU A 23 -1.88 -3.58 25.05
C LEU A 23 -1.15 -4.09 23.80
N ILE A 24 -1.26 -5.38 23.48
CA ILE A 24 -0.62 -5.96 22.29
C ILE A 24 -1.21 -5.35 21.01
N LEU A 25 -2.55 -5.23 20.92
CA LEU A 25 -3.20 -4.59 19.77
C LEU A 25 -2.81 -3.12 19.64
N ALA A 26 -2.72 -2.39 20.75
CA ALA A 26 -2.30 -1.01 20.75
C ALA A 26 -0.85 -0.88 20.25
N ILE A 27 0.09 -1.68 20.78
CA ILE A 27 1.49 -1.66 20.33
C ILE A 27 1.57 -2.00 18.83
N ALA A 28 0.92 -3.06 18.38
CA ALA A 28 0.92 -3.46 16.98
C ALA A 28 0.32 -2.37 16.08
N GLY A 29 -0.82 -1.79 16.48
CA GLY A 29 -1.47 -0.70 15.76
C GLY A 29 -0.62 0.56 15.71
N ILE A 30 -0.04 0.97 16.82
CA ILE A 30 0.86 2.13 16.90
C ILE A 30 2.06 1.93 15.98
N LEU A 31 2.80 0.82 16.12
CA LEU A 31 3.97 0.53 15.28
C LEU A 31 3.61 0.50 13.79
N PHE A 32 2.47 -0.11 13.47
CA PHE A 32 2.01 -0.16 12.08
C PHE A 32 1.69 1.24 11.54
N LEU A 33 0.87 2.04 12.24
CA LEU A 33 0.41 3.35 11.77
C LEU A 33 1.53 4.39 11.75
N THR A 34 2.51 4.29 12.65
CA THR A 34 3.57 5.28 12.79
C THR A 34 4.81 4.94 11.95
N LEU A 35 5.18 3.67 11.81
CA LEU A 35 6.40 3.25 11.11
C LEU A 35 6.15 2.76 9.67
N TYR A 36 4.89 2.56 9.29
CA TYR A 36 4.56 2.22 7.92
C TYR A 36 5.04 3.31 6.94
N PRO A 37 5.68 3.01 5.80
CA PRO A 37 5.85 1.70 5.14
C PRO A 37 7.12 0.90 5.55
N PHE A 38 7.71 1.12 6.73
CA PHE A 38 8.90 0.42 7.27
C PHE A 38 10.16 0.56 6.41
N ARG A 39 10.31 1.69 5.72
CA ARG A 39 11.47 1.99 4.84
C ARG A 39 12.49 2.80 5.59
N PHE A 40 13.40 2.12 6.25
CA PHE A 40 14.47 2.77 6.98
C PHE A 40 15.66 3.04 6.05
N ALA A 41 16.08 4.30 5.94
CA ALA A 41 17.29 4.73 5.24
C ALA A 41 18.39 5.02 6.27
N PHE A 42 19.27 4.06 6.49
CA PHE A 42 20.43 4.21 7.39
C PHE A 42 21.63 4.76 6.61
N ASN A 43 21.51 5.96 6.05
CA ASN A 43 22.60 6.61 5.32
C ASN A 43 23.58 7.23 6.33
N GLY A 44 24.89 6.97 6.16
CA GLY A 44 25.94 7.46 7.06
C GLY A 44 25.93 8.99 7.27
N HIS A 45 25.48 9.76 6.28
CA HIS A 45 25.31 11.22 6.39
C HIS A 45 24.20 11.64 7.37
N LEU A 46 23.15 10.84 7.56
CA LEU A 46 22.12 11.12 8.58
C LEU A 46 22.64 10.89 10.00
N LEU A 47 23.55 9.93 10.17
CA LEU A 47 24.15 9.63 11.48
C LEU A 47 25.21 10.64 11.90
N THR A 48 25.86 11.31 10.95
CA THR A 48 26.94 12.29 11.22
C THR A 48 26.46 13.74 11.24
N ALA A 49 25.40 14.06 10.52
CA ALA A 49 24.93 15.45 10.34
C ALA A 49 23.85 15.89 11.34
N ALA A 50 23.17 14.96 12.01
CA ALA A 50 22.24 15.29 13.09
C ALA A 50 22.33 14.21 14.18
N SER A 51 22.27 14.65 15.44
CA SER A 51 22.08 13.72 16.54
C SER A 51 20.64 13.22 16.51
N PRO A 52 20.36 11.93 16.24
CA PRO A 52 19.00 11.40 16.27
C PRO A 52 18.34 11.55 17.65
N PHE A 53 19.14 11.85 18.69
CA PHE A 53 18.65 12.15 20.03
C PHE A 53 17.86 13.47 20.10
N PHE A 54 18.10 14.42 19.19
CA PHE A 54 17.35 15.68 19.12
C PHE A 54 16.16 15.63 18.15
N LEU A 55 15.95 14.51 17.45
CA LEU A 55 14.82 14.28 16.53
C LEU A 55 14.67 15.34 15.42
N GLU A 56 15.76 16.05 15.08
CA GLU A 56 15.77 17.07 14.03
C GLU A 56 16.53 16.58 12.80
N LYS A 57 15.89 16.67 11.62
CA LYS A 57 16.51 16.30 10.34
C LYS A 57 17.27 17.49 9.75
N PRO A 58 18.54 17.29 9.33
CA PRO A 58 19.30 18.36 8.68
C PRO A 58 18.68 18.73 7.33
N GLY A 59 18.61 20.04 7.04
CA GLY A 59 18.12 20.58 5.75
C GLY A 59 16.63 20.87 5.66
N LYS A 60 15.81 20.47 6.62
CA LYS A 60 14.48 21.05 6.79
C LYS A 60 14.59 22.29 7.64
N VAL A 61 14.78 23.44 7.00
CA VAL A 61 14.51 24.72 7.65
C VAL A 61 13.07 24.63 8.15
N SER A 62 12.87 24.82 9.44
CA SER A 62 11.56 24.92 10.07
C SER A 62 10.80 26.15 9.54
N GLY A 63 10.48 26.08 8.25
CA GLY A 63 9.65 27.01 7.53
C GLY A 63 8.20 26.63 7.70
N LYS A 64 7.65 26.74 8.89
CA LYS A 64 6.21 26.93 9.08
C LYS A 64 5.79 28.28 8.50
N VAL A 65 5.89 28.40 7.16
CA VAL A 65 5.19 29.43 6.41
C VAL A 65 4.41 28.73 5.31
N SER A 66 3.34 28.10 5.69
CA SER A 66 2.16 27.95 4.84
C SER A 66 0.99 27.51 5.72
N GLY A 67 -0.03 28.35 5.80
CA GLY A 67 -1.21 28.23 6.64
C GLY A 67 -2.00 26.91 6.49
N LYS A 68 -1.48 25.84 7.03
CA LYS A 68 -2.26 24.65 7.38
C LYS A 68 -2.66 24.77 8.84
N VAL A 69 -3.95 25.00 9.07
CA VAL A 69 -4.66 24.72 10.32
C VAL A 69 -4.68 23.19 10.50
N SER A 70 -3.52 22.57 10.70
CA SER A 70 -3.37 21.11 10.80
C SER A 70 -2.87 20.65 12.18
N GLY A 71 -2.49 21.55 13.09
CA GLY A 71 -1.95 21.18 14.38
C GLY A 71 -2.94 20.43 15.28
N LEU A 72 -4.13 20.95 15.48
CA LEU A 72 -5.10 20.40 16.44
C LEU A 72 -5.66 19.01 16.07
N SER A 73 -5.77 18.66 14.79
CA SER A 73 -6.28 17.35 14.37
C SER A 73 -5.21 16.25 14.50
N ASP A 74 -3.96 16.57 14.22
CA ASP A 74 -2.87 15.60 14.25
C ASP A 74 -2.47 15.30 15.71
N ASP A 75 -2.37 16.33 16.55
CA ASP A 75 -2.12 16.21 17.99
C ASP A 75 -3.23 15.39 18.70
N PHE A 76 -4.49 15.64 18.34
CA PHE A 76 -5.61 14.87 18.88
C PHE A 76 -5.56 13.39 18.47
N LEU A 77 -5.18 13.11 17.22
CA LEU A 77 -5.04 11.75 16.74
C LEU A 77 -3.90 11.00 17.44
N ASN A 78 -2.79 11.67 17.72
CA ASN A 78 -1.67 11.11 18.47
C ASN A 78 -2.08 10.76 19.92
N VAL A 79 -2.78 11.67 20.60
CA VAL A 79 -3.35 11.38 21.93
C VAL A 79 -4.27 10.15 21.85
N LEU A 80 -5.22 10.12 20.91
CA LEU A 80 -6.19 9.04 20.79
C LEU A 80 -5.52 7.68 20.49
N LEU A 81 -4.46 7.67 19.71
CA LEU A 81 -3.71 6.48 19.34
C LEU A 81 -3.06 5.80 20.56
N PHE A 82 -2.59 6.59 21.55
CA PHE A 82 -1.92 6.08 22.75
C PHE A 82 -2.88 5.78 23.91
N VAL A 83 -4.16 6.17 23.86
CA VAL A 83 -5.15 5.83 24.90
C VAL A 83 -5.28 4.31 25.12
N PRO A 84 -5.45 3.46 24.10
CA PRO A 84 -5.52 2.00 24.31
C PRO A 84 -4.24 1.40 24.90
N TYR A 85 -3.07 1.95 24.52
CA TYR A 85 -1.78 1.57 25.08
C TYR A 85 -1.74 1.81 26.60
N GLY A 86 -2.05 3.06 27.00
CA GLY A 86 -2.08 3.45 28.42
C GLY A 86 -3.09 2.65 29.23
N PHE A 87 -4.28 2.41 28.67
CA PHE A 87 -5.32 1.60 29.30
C PHE A 87 -4.85 0.15 29.55
N GLY A 88 -4.30 -0.51 28.53
CA GLY A 88 -3.82 -1.88 28.63
C GLY A 88 -2.63 -2.01 29.60
N LEU A 89 -1.68 -1.07 29.55
CA LEU A 89 -0.51 -1.05 30.42
C LEU A 89 -0.89 -0.81 31.90
N ALA A 90 -1.78 0.14 32.17
CA ALA A 90 -2.29 0.41 33.50
C ALA A 90 -2.95 -0.84 34.12
N GLY A 91 -3.78 -1.54 33.35
CA GLY A 91 -4.38 -2.80 33.81
C GLY A 91 -3.34 -3.87 34.14
N LYS A 92 -2.28 -3.98 33.35
CA LYS A 92 -1.18 -4.93 33.61
C LYS A 92 -0.39 -4.57 34.89
N ILE A 93 -0.17 -3.27 35.14
CA ILE A 93 0.55 -2.79 36.33
C ILE A 93 -0.33 -2.99 37.58
N ARG A 94 -1.61 -2.65 37.50
CA ARG A 94 -2.58 -2.85 38.61
C ARG A 94 -2.75 -4.33 38.96
N LYS A 95 -2.73 -5.23 38.00
CA LYS A 95 -2.70 -6.69 38.23
C LYS A 95 -1.55 -7.10 39.15
N ARG A 96 -0.42 -6.39 39.12
CA ARG A 96 0.74 -6.66 39.99
C ARG A 96 0.64 -6.01 41.37
N GLY A 97 -0.56 -5.58 41.78
CA GLY A 97 -0.79 -4.96 43.09
C GLY A 97 -0.23 -3.56 43.28
N LYS A 98 0.23 -2.90 42.24
CA LYS A 98 0.78 -1.55 42.35
C LYS A 98 -0.32 -0.50 42.58
N SER A 99 0.01 0.57 43.32
CA SER A 99 -0.95 1.66 43.62
C SER A 99 -1.39 2.40 42.34
N PRO A 100 -2.54 3.13 42.35
CA PRO A 100 -2.98 3.95 41.22
C PRO A 100 -1.94 4.98 40.78
N MET A 101 -1.27 5.63 41.72
CA MET A 101 -0.22 6.61 41.44
C MET A 101 1.02 5.96 40.82
N ALA A 102 1.42 4.78 41.32
CA ALA A 102 2.51 4.03 40.69
C ALA A 102 2.13 3.58 39.26
N ALA A 103 0.88 3.17 39.02
CA ALA A 103 0.39 2.83 37.70
C ALA A 103 0.47 4.06 36.75
N LEU A 104 0.08 5.23 37.22
CA LEU A 104 0.17 6.48 36.46
C LEU A 104 1.62 6.82 36.10
N ALA A 105 2.51 6.81 37.10
CA ALA A 105 3.93 7.11 36.87
C ALA A 105 4.59 6.14 35.88
N TRP A 106 4.40 4.84 36.07
CA TRP A 106 4.93 3.82 35.16
C TRP A 106 4.34 3.91 33.76
N THR A 107 3.04 4.21 33.63
CA THR A 107 2.39 4.35 32.32
C THR A 107 2.89 5.58 31.57
N PHE A 108 3.05 6.71 32.29
CA PHE A 108 3.65 7.91 31.71
C PHE A 108 5.09 7.64 31.21
N THR A 109 5.96 7.10 32.09
CA THR A 109 7.36 6.83 31.75
C THR A 109 7.48 5.85 30.58
N ALA A 110 6.74 4.73 30.63
CA ALA A 110 6.78 3.74 29.55
C ALA A 110 6.16 4.28 28.26
N GLY A 111 5.11 5.12 28.35
CA GLY A 111 4.51 5.79 27.20
C GLY A 111 5.48 6.76 26.53
N ALA A 112 6.15 7.59 27.32
CA ALA A 112 7.16 8.54 26.84
C ALA A 112 8.35 7.82 26.18
N LEU A 113 8.87 6.76 26.81
CA LEU A 113 9.97 5.96 26.26
C LEU A 113 9.55 5.24 24.96
N PHE A 114 8.36 4.69 24.91
CA PHE A 114 7.86 4.00 23.71
C PHE A 114 7.64 5.01 22.57
N SER A 115 7.02 6.16 22.86
CA SER A 115 6.86 7.22 21.87
C SER A 115 8.20 7.75 21.36
N TYR A 116 9.14 8.02 22.25
CA TYR A 116 10.49 8.44 21.86
C TYR A 116 11.17 7.41 20.96
N SER A 117 11.02 6.11 21.27
CA SER A 117 11.58 5.03 20.44
C SER A 117 10.98 5.03 19.04
N ILE A 118 9.69 5.34 18.91
CA ILE A 118 9.01 5.46 17.63
C ILE A 118 9.55 6.66 16.84
N GLU A 119 9.63 7.84 17.47
CA GLU A 119 10.17 9.06 16.85
C GLU A 119 11.63 8.86 16.40
N PHE A 120 12.42 8.16 17.24
CA PHE A 120 13.78 7.77 16.88
C PHE A 120 13.81 6.88 15.62
N LEU A 121 12.91 5.91 15.49
CA LEU A 121 12.81 5.07 14.29
C LEU A 121 12.29 5.86 13.09
N GLN A 122 11.33 6.77 13.28
CA GLN A 122 10.79 7.64 12.22
C GLN A 122 11.85 8.61 11.68
N PHE A 123 12.85 8.98 12.49
CA PHE A 123 13.99 9.78 12.03
C PHE A 123 14.68 9.15 10.81
N PHE A 124 14.74 7.82 10.74
CA PHE A 124 15.32 7.07 9.62
C PHE A 124 14.34 6.80 8.46
N ILE A 125 13.09 7.23 8.55
CA ILE A 125 12.12 7.11 7.45
C ILE A 125 12.10 8.43 6.67
N PRO A 126 12.47 8.45 5.35
CA PRO A 126 12.65 9.69 4.59
C PRO A 126 11.43 10.61 4.57
N ASP A 127 10.23 10.04 4.47
CA ASP A 127 8.97 10.77 4.29
C ASP A 127 8.22 11.07 5.60
N ARG A 128 8.85 10.80 6.76
CA ARG A 128 8.28 11.08 8.09
C ARG A 128 9.00 12.24 8.77
N ASP A 129 8.23 13.06 9.45
CA ASP A 129 8.75 14.09 10.35
C ASP A 129 8.68 13.54 11.78
N SER A 130 9.80 13.53 12.47
CA SER A 130 9.90 13.19 13.89
C SER A 130 9.97 14.46 14.72
N GLY A 131 9.34 14.48 15.90
CA GLY A 131 9.30 15.67 16.73
C GLY A 131 9.00 15.42 18.20
N TRP A 132 9.44 16.33 19.06
CA TRP A 132 9.12 16.29 20.49
C TRP A 132 7.64 16.52 20.79
N GLU A 133 6.93 17.23 19.90
CA GLU A 133 5.48 17.48 20.02
C GLU A 133 4.72 16.16 20.06
N ASP A 134 5.11 15.18 19.20
CA ASP A 134 4.51 13.86 19.15
C ASP A 134 4.83 13.03 20.40
N VAL A 135 6.03 13.14 20.96
CA VAL A 135 6.37 12.47 22.24
C VAL A 135 5.48 12.97 23.37
N VAL A 136 5.23 14.27 23.43
CA VAL A 136 4.38 14.89 24.47
C VAL A 136 2.92 14.45 24.30
N THR A 137 2.35 14.58 23.10
CA THR A 137 0.94 14.25 22.83
C THR A 137 0.66 12.76 23.04
N ASN A 138 1.56 11.89 22.61
CA ASN A 138 1.49 10.45 22.82
C ASN A 138 1.57 10.09 24.32
N SER A 139 2.45 10.77 25.09
CA SER A 139 2.55 10.56 26.54
C SER A 139 1.27 11.00 27.27
N ILE A 140 0.66 12.11 26.84
CA ILE A 140 -0.66 12.54 27.34
C ILE A 140 -1.71 11.47 27.03
N GLY A 141 -1.72 10.90 25.81
CA GLY A 141 -2.60 9.80 25.44
C GLY A 141 -2.46 8.59 26.36
N ALA A 142 -1.23 8.18 26.68
CA ALA A 142 -0.98 7.10 27.62
C ALA A 142 -1.51 7.40 29.03
N VAL A 143 -1.34 8.63 29.51
CA VAL A 143 -1.90 9.09 30.82
C VAL A 143 -3.43 9.04 30.79
N VAL A 144 -4.06 9.58 29.73
CA VAL A 144 -5.52 9.54 29.56
C VAL A 144 -6.02 8.08 29.56
N GLY A 145 -5.32 7.18 28.88
CA GLY A 145 -5.63 5.75 28.90
C GLY A 145 -5.53 5.12 30.28
N CYS A 146 -4.50 5.49 31.06
CA CYS A 146 -4.34 5.06 32.46
C CYS A 146 -5.48 5.55 33.35
N LEU A 147 -5.87 6.81 33.23
CA LEU A 147 -7.01 7.38 33.94
C LEU A 147 -8.32 6.69 33.54
N ALA A 148 -8.55 6.50 32.23
CA ALA A 148 -9.71 5.77 31.74
C ALA A 148 -9.77 4.35 32.32
N PHE A 149 -8.64 3.66 32.45
CA PHE A 149 -8.60 2.37 33.13
C PHE A 149 -8.99 2.46 34.61
N GLN A 150 -8.48 3.46 35.32
CA GLN A 150 -8.78 3.62 36.75
C GLN A 150 -10.26 3.89 37.03
N TYR A 151 -10.94 4.65 36.14
CA TYR A 151 -12.35 5.01 36.32
C TYR A 151 -13.34 4.02 35.73
N CYS A 152 -13.05 3.43 34.57
CA CYS A 152 -14.00 2.58 33.85
C CYS A 152 -13.43 1.20 33.45
N GLY A 153 -12.21 0.83 33.89
CA GLY A 153 -11.57 -0.42 33.49
C GLY A 153 -12.39 -1.66 33.79
N LEU A 154 -13.04 -1.73 34.98
CA LEU A 154 -13.90 -2.84 35.33
C LEU A 154 -15.11 -2.97 34.41
N ALA A 155 -15.80 -1.86 34.12
CA ALA A 155 -16.95 -1.83 33.22
C ALA A 155 -16.57 -2.26 31.80
N VAL A 156 -15.44 -1.75 31.29
CA VAL A 156 -14.92 -2.15 29.98
C VAL A 156 -14.61 -3.64 29.93
N PHE A 157 -13.96 -4.19 30.96
CA PHE A 157 -13.66 -5.62 31.01
C PHE A 157 -14.91 -6.50 31.15
N GLN A 158 -15.90 -6.06 31.90
CA GLN A 158 -17.19 -6.75 32.00
C GLN A 158 -17.91 -6.76 30.64
N LEU A 159 -17.92 -5.63 29.94
CA LEU A 159 -18.50 -5.51 28.61
C LEU A 159 -17.78 -6.45 27.61
N LEU A 160 -16.45 -6.39 27.55
CA LEU A 160 -15.66 -7.22 26.64
C LEU A 160 -15.80 -8.71 26.94
N SER A 161 -15.81 -9.07 28.22
CA SER A 161 -16.00 -10.46 28.65
C SER A 161 -17.44 -10.95 28.43
N GLY A 162 -18.42 -10.06 28.57
CA GLY A 162 -19.82 -10.34 28.22
C GLY A 162 -19.98 -10.58 26.72
N TRP A 163 -19.39 -9.71 25.91
CA TRP A 163 -19.36 -9.88 24.46
C TRP A 163 -18.65 -11.16 24.03
N GLU A 164 -17.47 -11.48 24.61
CA GLU A 164 -16.76 -12.72 24.32
C GLU A 164 -17.60 -13.95 24.64
N ARG A 165 -18.33 -13.94 25.79
CA ARG A 165 -19.25 -15.01 26.15
C ARG A 165 -20.40 -15.15 25.16
N ALA A 166 -21.02 -14.04 24.76
CA ALA A 166 -22.13 -14.03 23.81
C ALA A 166 -21.69 -14.57 22.44
N VAL A 167 -20.55 -14.06 21.92
CA VAL A 167 -19.98 -14.56 20.65
C VAL A 167 -19.61 -16.03 20.77
N SER A 168 -18.96 -16.41 21.87
CA SER A 168 -18.65 -17.82 22.12
C SER A 168 -19.93 -18.67 22.16
N ALA A 169 -20.99 -18.24 22.83
CA ALA A 169 -22.25 -18.98 22.87
C ALA A 169 -22.84 -19.17 21.47
N PHE A 170 -22.83 -18.13 20.68
CA PHE A 170 -23.33 -18.12 19.30
C PHE A 170 -22.48 -18.96 18.32
N ALA A 171 -21.15 -19.03 18.48
CA ALA A 171 -20.20 -19.67 17.58
C ALA A 171 -20.31 -21.21 17.61
N THR A 172 -21.40 -21.76 17.11
CA THR A 172 -21.57 -23.18 16.72
C THR A 172 -21.08 -23.36 15.28
N VAL A 173 -20.76 -24.58 14.87
CA VAL A 173 -20.32 -24.88 13.50
C VAL A 173 -21.32 -24.37 12.47
N ARG A 174 -22.63 -24.61 12.68
CA ARG A 174 -23.70 -24.15 11.81
C ARG A 174 -23.77 -22.62 11.69
N ASN A 175 -23.82 -21.93 12.83
CA ASN A 175 -23.93 -20.48 12.85
C ASN A 175 -22.68 -19.82 12.26
N THR A 176 -21.50 -20.34 12.57
CA THR A 176 -20.23 -19.90 12.00
C THR A 176 -20.22 -20.06 10.49
N ALA A 177 -20.65 -21.20 9.96
CA ALA A 177 -20.73 -21.43 8.52
C ALA A 177 -21.67 -20.42 7.83
N ILE A 178 -22.86 -20.17 8.41
CA ILE A 178 -23.81 -19.18 7.86
C ILE A 178 -23.22 -17.77 7.87
N VAL A 179 -22.65 -17.36 9.02
CA VAL A 179 -22.04 -16.01 9.13
C VAL A 179 -20.87 -15.84 8.19
N LEU A 180 -19.98 -16.84 8.07
CA LEU A 180 -18.84 -16.77 7.15
C LEU A 180 -19.28 -16.75 5.69
N LEU A 181 -20.32 -17.50 5.33
CA LEU A 181 -20.87 -17.46 3.96
C LEU A 181 -21.39 -16.07 3.61
N LEU A 182 -22.18 -15.45 4.49
CA LEU A 182 -22.68 -14.09 4.29
C LEU A 182 -21.55 -13.06 4.33
N TYR A 183 -20.65 -13.17 5.27
CA TYR A 183 -19.50 -12.28 5.44
C TYR A 183 -18.59 -12.29 4.21
N PHE A 184 -18.16 -13.47 3.76
CA PHE A 184 -17.33 -13.58 2.56
C PHE A 184 -18.10 -13.22 1.30
N GLY A 185 -19.41 -13.49 1.23
CA GLY A 185 -20.26 -13.03 0.12
C GLY A 185 -20.22 -11.52 -0.04
N VAL A 186 -20.34 -10.77 1.06
CA VAL A 186 -20.22 -9.30 1.05
C VAL A 186 -18.81 -8.88 0.64
N TRP A 187 -17.77 -9.46 1.25
CA TRP A 187 -16.39 -9.09 0.92
C TRP A 187 -16.00 -9.45 -0.51
N PHE A 188 -16.50 -10.55 -1.07
CA PHE A 188 -16.29 -10.89 -2.48
C PHE A 188 -16.92 -9.82 -3.39
N ALA A 189 -18.14 -9.38 -3.09
CA ALA A 189 -18.79 -8.32 -3.86
C ALA A 189 -18.05 -6.99 -3.77
N VAL A 190 -17.63 -6.58 -2.56
CA VAL A 190 -16.84 -5.36 -2.32
C VAL A 190 -15.50 -5.44 -3.07
N SER A 191 -14.78 -6.56 -2.94
CA SER A 191 -13.48 -6.74 -3.57
C SER A 191 -13.59 -6.74 -5.10
N ALA A 192 -14.60 -7.41 -5.64
CA ALA A 192 -14.87 -7.40 -7.07
C ALA A 192 -15.17 -5.98 -7.59
N ARG A 193 -15.92 -5.19 -6.82
CA ARG A 193 -16.19 -3.78 -7.15
C ARG A 193 -14.92 -2.94 -7.13
N LEU A 194 -14.10 -3.06 -6.08
CA LEU A 194 -12.84 -2.32 -5.95
C LEU A 194 -11.83 -2.73 -7.03
N GLN A 195 -11.76 -4.02 -7.38
CA GLN A 195 -10.88 -4.51 -8.44
C GLN A 195 -11.26 -3.96 -9.82
N LYS A 196 -12.55 -3.78 -10.11
CA LYS A 196 -13.00 -3.17 -11.38
C LYS A 196 -12.48 -1.74 -11.57
N GLU A 197 -12.17 -1.04 -10.49
CA GLU A 197 -11.64 0.33 -10.56
C GLU A 197 -10.18 0.40 -11.04
N THR A 198 -9.46 -0.72 -11.03
CA THR A 198 -8.11 -0.82 -11.57
C THR A 198 -8.07 -1.12 -13.06
N ALA A 199 -9.18 -1.56 -13.64
CA ALA A 199 -9.28 -1.86 -15.07
C ALA A 199 -9.17 -0.58 -15.93
N LEU A 200 -8.73 -0.73 -17.17
CA LEU A 200 -8.54 0.38 -18.12
C LEU A 200 -9.87 0.78 -18.81
N SER A 201 -11.01 0.56 -18.15
CA SER A 201 -12.36 0.66 -18.71
C SER A 201 -12.75 2.05 -19.19
N ASN A 202 -12.09 3.11 -18.71
CA ASN A 202 -12.37 4.51 -19.04
C ASN A 202 -11.38 5.13 -20.04
N TRP A 203 -10.59 4.32 -20.75
CA TRP A 203 -9.72 4.80 -21.82
C TRP A 203 -10.56 5.34 -22.98
N ASN A 204 -10.07 6.45 -23.55
CA ASN A 204 -10.73 7.14 -24.64
C ASN A 204 -10.22 6.59 -25.98
N SER A 205 -11.12 6.14 -26.85
CA SER A 205 -10.79 5.64 -28.19
C SER A 205 -10.37 6.73 -29.18
N ASP A 206 -10.74 7.98 -28.92
CA ASP A 206 -10.39 9.09 -29.83
C ASP A 206 -9.06 9.76 -29.48
N ALA A 207 -8.22 9.11 -28.68
CA ALA A 207 -6.92 9.64 -28.30
C ALA A 207 -5.89 9.43 -29.42
N LEU A 208 -5.02 10.42 -29.60
CA LEU A 208 -3.87 10.36 -30.50
C LEU A 208 -2.65 9.85 -29.74
N LEU A 209 -1.76 9.14 -30.45
CA LEU A 209 -0.42 8.82 -29.97
C LEU A 209 0.51 9.98 -30.31
N VAL A 210 1.16 10.54 -29.30
CA VAL A 210 2.04 11.69 -29.42
C VAL A 210 3.37 11.40 -28.73
N VAL A 211 4.49 11.67 -29.40
CA VAL A 211 5.85 11.55 -28.85
C VAL A 211 6.48 12.94 -28.84
N GLY A 212 7.06 13.33 -27.71
CA GLY A 212 7.67 14.62 -27.48
C GLY A 212 6.73 15.73 -27.02
N ASN A 213 5.41 15.47 -26.89
CA ASN A 213 4.41 16.43 -26.38
C ASN A 213 3.10 15.72 -26.01
N SER A 214 2.01 16.46 -25.98
CA SER A 214 0.63 15.97 -25.91
C SER A 214 -0.19 16.46 -27.10
N ALA A 215 -1.38 15.89 -27.32
CA ALA A 215 -2.28 16.28 -28.39
C ALA A 215 -2.78 17.75 -28.31
N SER A 216 -2.61 18.43 -27.17
CA SER A 216 -2.88 19.87 -27.05
C SER A 216 -1.85 20.74 -27.73
N GLY A 217 -0.66 20.21 -28.05
CA GLY A 217 0.40 20.92 -28.76
C GLY A 217 1.00 22.12 -28.03
N GLN A 218 0.93 22.17 -26.70
CA GLN A 218 1.44 23.29 -25.91
C GLN A 218 2.97 23.27 -25.89
N SER A 219 3.64 24.31 -26.38
CA SER A 219 5.12 24.41 -26.41
C SER A 219 5.75 24.35 -25.01
N ALA A 220 5.08 24.87 -23.98
CA ALA A 220 5.57 24.83 -22.60
C ALA A 220 5.73 23.41 -22.02
N SER A 221 5.11 22.39 -22.63
CA SER A 221 5.18 20.99 -22.21
C SER A 221 5.86 20.09 -23.23
N ALA A 222 6.43 20.65 -24.29
CA ALA A 222 7.15 19.91 -25.31
C ALA A 222 8.54 19.51 -24.81
N TRP A 223 8.88 18.25 -25.03
CA TRP A 223 10.12 17.66 -24.57
C TRP A 223 11.29 17.94 -25.54
N ARG A 224 12.49 17.97 -24.98
CA ARG A 224 13.74 18.09 -25.70
C ARG A 224 14.62 16.90 -25.49
N GLY A 225 14.93 16.19 -26.56
CA GLY A 225 15.68 14.96 -26.46
C GLY A 225 15.63 14.15 -27.75
N LYS A 226 16.00 12.91 -27.67
CA LYS A 226 16.02 11.97 -28.78
C LYS A 226 15.27 10.68 -28.39
N VAL A 227 14.44 10.19 -29.30
CA VAL A 227 13.75 8.89 -29.12
C VAL A 227 14.20 7.96 -30.24
N TYR A 228 14.54 6.72 -29.85
CA TYR A 228 15.06 5.71 -30.76
C TYR A 228 14.02 4.67 -31.13
N GLY A 229 13.16 4.26 -30.17
CA GLY A 229 12.13 3.25 -30.40
C GLY A 229 11.00 3.34 -29.37
N LEU A 230 9.83 2.82 -29.77
CA LEU A 230 8.62 2.76 -28.94
C LEU A 230 7.86 1.48 -29.23
N GLU A 231 7.54 0.71 -28.21
CA GLU A 231 6.87 -0.58 -28.34
C GLU A 231 5.72 -0.68 -27.34
N PHE A 232 4.64 -1.40 -27.76
CA PHE A 232 3.44 -1.65 -26.96
C PHE A 232 3.10 -3.13 -26.96
N TRP A 233 2.62 -3.63 -25.81
CA TRP A 233 2.05 -4.97 -25.66
C TRP A 233 0.69 -4.88 -24.96
N ASP A 234 -0.24 -5.76 -25.33
CA ASP A 234 -1.57 -5.94 -24.74
C ASP A 234 -1.56 -6.88 -23.52
N ARG A 235 -0.39 -7.14 -22.98
CA ARG A 235 -0.15 -8.02 -21.83
C ARG A 235 0.97 -7.46 -20.96
N ALA A 236 1.00 -7.89 -19.70
CA ALA A 236 2.15 -7.65 -18.84
C ALA A 236 3.35 -8.47 -19.32
N ILE A 237 4.53 -7.89 -19.26
CA ILE A 237 5.80 -8.56 -19.54
C ILE A 237 6.37 -9.11 -18.22
N PRO A 238 6.68 -10.43 -18.15
CA PRO A 238 7.32 -11.00 -16.97
C PRO A 238 8.67 -10.36 -16.65
N ASP A 239 9.00 -10.29 -15.36
CA ASP A 239 10.19 -9.59 -14.87
C ASP A 239 11.49 -9.98 -15.60
N GLU A 240 11.69 -11.27 -15.85
CA GLU A 240 12.88 -11.76 -16.53
C GLU A 240 12.96 -11.34 -18.00
N ALA A 241 11.83 -11.38 -18.70
CA ALA A 241 11.72 -10.91 -20.07
C ALA A 241 11.90 -9.40 -20.16
N ALA A 242 11.31 -8.64 -19.24
CA ALA A 242 11.45 -7.19 -19.14
C ALA A 242 12.91 -6.77 -18.90
N ARG A 243 13.63 -7.47 -18.02
CA ARG A 243 15.07 -7.24 -17.81
C ARG A 243 15.88 -7.51 -19.06
N ARG A 244 15.61 -8.61 -19.77
CA ARG A 244 16.31 -8.95 -21.03
C ARG A 244 16.04 -7.92 -22.10
N LEU A 245 14.80 -7.50 -22.28
CA LEU A 245 14.43 -6.50 -23.28
C LEU A 245 15.13 -5.16 -23.06
N THR A 246 15.29 -4.73 -21.82
CA THR A 246 15.90 -3.43 -21.47
C THR A 246 17.41 -3.51 -21.19
N SER A 247 18.04 -4.69 -21.18
CA SER A 247 19.47 -4.87 -20.90
C SER A 247 20.34 -4.93 -22.16
N ALA A 248 19.75 -5.02 -23.35
CA ALA A 248 20.47 -5.22 -24.61
C ALA A 248 21.36 -4.03 -25.05
N GLY A 249 21.37 -2.96 -24.25
CA GLY A 249 21.99 -1.68 -24.63
C GLY A 249 21.05 -0.89 -25.54
N ALA A 250 21.01 0.41 -25.38
CA ALA A 250 20.14 1.27 -26.19
C ALA A 250 20.93 1.90 -27.35
N PRO A 251 20.36 1.99 -28.57
CA PRO A 251 19.07 1.43 -29.01
C PRO A 251 19.18 -0.08 -29.32
N GLY A 252 18.29 -0.89 -28.73
CA GLY A 252 18.18 -2.33 -29.01
C GLY A 252 17.18 -2.63 -30.13
N PRO A 253 17.18 -3.87 -30.67
CA PRO A 253 16.20 -4.27 -31.68
C PRO A 253 14.78 -4.26 -31.11
N LEU A 254 13.79 -4.04 -32.00
CA LEU A 254 12.37 -4.14 -31.66
C LEU A 254 11.98 -5.60 -31.39
N ASP A 255 11.20 -5.83 -30.35
CA ASP A 255 10.72 -7.16 -29.97
C ASP A 255 9.66 -7.65 -30.97
N ALA A 256 9.86 -8.86 -31.50
CA ALA A 256 8.94 -9.47 -32.45
C ALA A 256 7.54 -9.76 -31.86
N THR A 257 7.40 -9.82 -30.54
CA THR A 257 6.15 -10.10 -29.83
C THR A 257 5.36 -8.84 -29.44
N ALA A 258 5.87 -7.65 -29.76
CA ALA A 258 5.16 -6.40 -29.55
C ALA A 258 3.90 -6.32 -30.43
N LEU A 259 2.81 -5.80 -29.87
CA LEU A 259 1.56 -5.51 -30.56
C LEU A 259 1.74 -4.39 -31.59
N ALA A 260 2.50 -3.34 -31.23
CA ALA A 260 2.91 -2.25 -32.08
C ALA A 260 4.35 -1.85 -31.77
N ALA A 261 5.11 -1.45 -32.79
CA ALA A 261 6.51 -1.12 -32.65
C ALA A 261 6.92 -0.06 -33.67
N TYR A 262 7.46 1.05 -33.18
CA TYR A 262 8.02 2.13 -34.00
C TYR A 262 9.53 2.16 -33.85
N ASP A 263 10.21 2.11 -34.99
CA ASP A 263 11.63 2.41 -35.10
C ASP A 263 11.78 3.86 -35.61
N PHE A 264 12.48 4.67 -34.86
CA PHE A 264 12.72 6.08 -35.26
C PHE A 264 14.07 6.26 -35.98
N LEU A 265 14.67 5.16 -36.39
CA LEU A 265 15.82 5.19 -37.30
C LEU A 265 15.32 5.47 -38.73
N GLY A 266 15.65 6.60 -39.28
CA GLY A 266 15.27 6.95 -40.66
C GLY A 266 14.42 8.21 -40.77
N SER A 267 13.58 8.28 -41.81
CA SER A 267 12.79 9.47 -42.14
C SER A 267 11.29 9.27 -41.94
N PRO A 268 10.54 10.26 -41.42
CA PRO A 268 9.10 10.22 -41.29
C PRO A 268 8.38 10.15 -42.65
N PRO A 269 7.14 9.63 -42.69
CA PRO A 269 6.35 9.16 -41.59
C PRO A 269 6.86 7.82 -41.02
N PHE A 270 7.03 7.75 -39.70
CA PHE A 270 7.46 6.51 -39.03
C PHE A 270 6.28 5.51 -38.98
N GLN A 271 6.43 4.40 -39.67
CA GLN A 271 5.42 3.35 -39.70
C GLN A 271 5.54 2.44 -38.47
N ASP A 272 4.40 1.98 -37.98
CA ASP A 272 4.38 0.87 -37.06
C ASP A 272 4.81 -0.42 -37.80
N ALA A 273 5.87 -1.06 -37.35
CA ALA A 273 6.40 -2.29 -37.97
C ALA A 273 5.41 -3.46 -37.91
N ARG A 274 4.34 -3.35 -37.13
CA ARG A 274 3.26 -4.36 -37.01
C ARG A 274 1.99 -3.95 -37.76
N HIS A 275 1.93 -2.74 -38.30
CA HIS A 275 0.76 -2.18 -39.01
C HIS A 275 -0.52 -2.17 -38.17
N PHE A 276 -0.38 -2.17 -36.83
CA PHE A 276 -1.51 -2.15 -35.89
C PHE A 276 -1.95 -0.71 -35.56
N LEU A 277 -0.99 0.21 -35.49
CA LEU A 277 -1.23 1.62 -35.19
C LEU A 277 -0.93 2.53 -36.40
N PRO A 278 -1.53 3.74 -36.44
CA PRO A 278 -1.27 4.73 -37.49
C PRO A 278 0.19 5.20 -37.51
N ALA A 279 0.70 5.58 -38.69
CA ALA A 279 2.01 6.19 -38.82
C ALA A 279 2.13 7.48 -38.02
N LEU A 280 3.34 7.80 -37.52
CA LEU A 280 3.67 9.03 -36.85
C LEU A 280 4.35 10.02 -37.80
N SER A 281 3.82 11.24 -37.80
CA SER A 281 4.34 12.35 -38.61
C SER A 281 4.67 13.56 -37.74
N TRP A 282 5.60 14.39 -38.21
CA TRP A 282 5.94 15.63 -37.51
C TRP A 282 4.74 16.59 -37.45
N ALA A 283 4.61 17.24 -36.31
CA ALA A 283 3.73 18.37 -36.05
C ALA A 283 4.56 19.47 -35.35
N GLY A 284 4.08 20.72 -35.43
CA GLY A 284 4.82 21.90 -34.98
C GLY A 284 5.88 22.34 -35.96
N LYS A 285 6.98 22.90 -35.46
CA LYS A 285 8.09 23.39 -36.31
C LYS A 285 9.02 22.20 -36.60
N VAL A 286 8.89 21.63 -37.79
CA VAL A 286 9.67 20.46 -38.23
C VAL A 286 11.18 20.72 -38.09
N PRO A 287 11.98 19.81 -37.51
CA PRO A 287 13.42 19.95 -37.37
C PRO A 287 14.09 20.02 -38.74
N GLU A 288 15.07 20.93 -38.90
CA GLU A 288 15.83 21.11 -40.15
C GLU A 288 16.77 19.93 -40.48
N SER A 289 17.20 19.18 -39.44
CA SER A 289 18.02 17.97 -39.60
C SER A 289 17.32 16.76 -39.02
N THR A 290 17.02 15.79 -39.87
CA THR A 290 16.67 14.42 -39.41
C THR A 290 17.99 13.66 -39.24
N ASP A 291 18.39 13.46 -38.00
CA ASP A 291 19.50 12.56 -37.68
C ASP A 291 19.03 11.12 -38.02
N SER A 292 19.79 10.42 -38.85
CA SER A 292 19.47 9.01 -39.20
C SER A 292 19.44 8.05 -38.04
N ASN A 293 19.86 8.50 -36.85
CA ASN A 293 19.98 7.71 -35.62
C ASN A 293 18.92 8.02 -34.59
N GLY A 294 17.68 8.34 -34.96
CA GLY A 294 16.55 8.57 -34.07
C GLY A 294 15.84 9.89 -34.26
N ALA A 295 14.62 10.01 -33.76
CA ALA A 295 13.83 11.26 -33.85
C ALA A 295 14.32 12.28 -32.81
N VAL A 296 14.74 13.47 -33.28
CA VAL A 296 15.24 14.57 -32.44
C VAL A 296 14.15 15.59 -32.18
N PHE A 297 13.91 15.90 -30.92
CA PHE A 297 12.90 16.85 -30.43
C PHE A 297 13.61 18.11 -29.88
N ASN A 298 13.22 19.28 -30.38
CA ASN A 298 13.81 20.57 -30.03
C ASN A 298 12.92 21.45 -29.13
N GLY A 299 11.76 20.92 -28.70
CA GLY A 299 10.79 21.66 -27.89
C GLY A 299 9.71 22.40 -28.71
N ASP A 300 9.86 22.50 -30.03
CA ASP A 300 8.89 23.13 -30.93
C ASP A 300 8.25 22.13 -31.90
N SER A 301 8.75 20.90 -31.92
CA SER A 301 8.29 19.81 -32.78
C SER A 301 7.97 18.57 -31.97
N TRP A 302 7.02 17.80 -32.43
CA TRP A 302 6.62 16.50 -31.85
C TRP A 302 6.11 15.58 -32.97
N LEU A 303 6.11 14.27 -32.68
CA LEU A 303 5.49 13.29 -33.56
C LEU A 303 4.05 13.02 -33.10
N THR A 304 3.12 12.91 -34.03
CA THR A 304 1.72 12.60 -33.73
C THR A 304 1.13 11.65 -34.75
N SER A 305 0.26 10.75 -34.29
CA SER A 305 -0.59 9.98 -35.19
C SER A 305 -1.63 10.90 -35.87
N ARG A 306 -1.94 10.63 -37.13
CA ARG A 306 -2.99 11.36 -37.85
C ARG A 306 -4.37 10.96 -37.35
N ASP A 307 -4.54 9.66 -37.16
CA ASP A 307 -5.79 9.05 -36.72
C ASP A 307 -5.69 8.61 -35.25
N PRO A 308 -6.82 8.51 -34.54
CA PRO A 308 -6.86 7.99 -33.19
C PRO A 308 -6.33 6.56 -33.09
N VAL A 309 -5.70 6.24 -31.96
CA VAL A 309 -5.23 4.88 -31.66
C VAL A 309 -6.34 4.03 -31.00
N SER A 310 -7.50 3.99 -31.66
CA SER A 310 -8.72 3.34 -31.16
C SER A 310 -8.50 1.86 -30.86
N ASN A 311 -7.81 1.15 -31.75
CA ASN A 311 -7.50 -0.27 -31.61
C ASN A 311 -6.74 -0.57 -30.31
N LEU A 312 -5.72 0.25 -29.98
CA LEU A 312 -4.96 0.13 -28.76
C LEU A 312 -5.83 0.35 -27.51
N ALA A 313 -6.68 1.37 -27.55
CA ALA A 313 -7.58 1.68 -26.45
C ALA A 313 -8.62 0.57 -26.24
N GLU A 314 -9.10 -0.07 -27.30
CA GLU A 314 -10.04 -1.19 -27.26
C GLU A 314 -9.39 -2.45 -26.70
N ASP A 315 -8.19 -2.79 -27.15
CA ASP A 315 -7.46 -3.96 -26.66
C ASP A 315 -7.12 -3.81 -25.18
N PHE A 316 -6.64 -2.63 -24.75
CA PHE A 316 -6.34 -2.38 -23.34
C PHE A 316 -7.59 -2.33 -22.45
N ARG A 317 -8.77 -1.98 -22.98
CA ARG A 317 -10.04 -2.13 -22.25
C ARG A 317 -10.50 -3.57 -22.11
N ARG A 318 -10.19 -4.41 -23.11
CA ARG A 318 -10.56 -5.83 -23.14
C ARG A 318 -9.64 -6.67 -22.26
N THR A 319 -8.33 -6.45 -22.36
CA THR A 319 -7.30 -7.05 -21.50
C THR A 319 -6.72 -5.94 -20.65
N PRO A 320 -7.15 -5.71 -19.38
CA PRO A 320 -6.70 -4.58 -18.57
C PRO A 320 -5.23 -4.74 -18.12
N GLN A 321 -4.40 -5.13 -19.06
CA GLN A 321 -2.95 -5.30 -18.94
C GLN A 321 -2.28 -4.56 -20.08
N PHE A 322 -1.07 -4.09 -19.85
CA PHE A 322 -0.24 -3.53 -20.92
C PHE A 322 1.24 -3.50 -20.51
N ALA A 323 2.11 -3.41 -21.50
CA ALA A 323 3.46 -2.95 -21.31
C ALA A 323 3.82 -1.92 -22.39
N VAL A 324 4.70 -1.00 -22.04
CA VAL A 324 5.25 -0.02 -22.96
C VAL A 324 6.74 0.10 -22.72
N ARG A 325 7.53 0.03 -23.80
CA ARG A 325 8.97 0.27 -23.79
C ARG A 325 9.26 1.50 -24.64
N ILE A 326 10.09 2.38 -24.13
CA ILE A 326 10.60 3.54 -24.86
C ILE A 326 12.10 3.67 -24.62
N THR A 327 12.85 3.86 -25.71
CA THR A 327 14.28 4.15 -25.65
C THR A 327 14.49 5.62 -26.00
N CYS A 328 14.98 6.40 -25.03
CA CYS A 328 15.10 7.86 -25.17
C CYS A 328 16.32 8.44 -24.46
N GLU A 329 16.73 9.63 -24.89
CA GLU A 329 17.87 10.38 -24.34
C GLU A 329 17.48 11.85 -24.15
N PRO A 330 17.52 12.40 -22.91
CA PRO A 330 17.17 13.80 -22.67
C PRO A 330 18.32 14.74 -23.06
N THR A 331 18.00 15.89 -23.61
CA THR A 331 18.98 16.96 -23.86
C THR A 331 19.17 17.86 -22.64
N GLU A 332 18.12 18.06 -21.86
CA GLU A 332 18.10 18.90 -20.65
C GLU A 332 17.66 18.10 -19.44
N ILE A 333 18.15 18.47 -18.24
CA ILE A 333 17.83 17.77 -16.99
C ILE A 333 17.16 18.73 -16.00
N GLN A 334 17.61 19.98 -15.87
CA GLN A 334 17.11 20.94 -14.89
C GLN A 334 16.08 21.89 -15.51
N GLY A 335 15.06 22.26 -14.71
CA GLY A 335 13.99 23.15 -15.14
C GLY A 335 13.01 22.51 -16.12
N VAL A 336 13.00 21.18 -16.23
CA VAL A 336 12.19 20.42 -17.19
C VAL A 336 10.92 19.91 -16.53
N ASP A 337 9.74 20.19 -17.13
CA ASP A 337 8.48 19.49 -16.89
C ASP A 337 7.81 19.25 -18.25
N ALA A 338 8.23 18.21 -18.95
CA ALA A 338 7.90 17.98 -20.35
C ALA A 338 7.44 16.54 -20.62
N ARG A 339 6.61 16.38 -21.65
CA ARG A 339 6.01 15.08 -22.01
C ARG A 339 6.84 14.36 -23.04
N ILE A 340 7.34 13.17 -22.68
CA ILE A 340 8.08 12.28 -23.59
C ILE A 340 7.11 11.49 -24.47
N LEU A 341 6.04 10.94 -23.87
CA LEU A 341 5.03 10.13 -24.53
C LEU A 341 3.65 10.47 -23.98
N SER A 342 2.66 10.58 -24.85
CA SER A 342 1.27 10.78 -24.46
C SER A 342 0.31 10.05 -25.40
N ILE A 343 -0.70 9.40 -24.83
CA ILE A 343 -1.89 8.96 -25.54
C ILE A 343 -3.02 9.85 -25.04
N SER A 344 -3.35 10.90 -25.80
CA SER A 344 -4.20 11.99 -25.31
C SER A 344 -5.07 12.62 -26.40
N LYS A 345 -6.09 13.35 -25.95
CA LYS A 345 -6.87 14.28 -26.78
C LYS A 345 -6.37 15.71 -26.58
N ALA A 346 -6.75 16.59 -27.46
CA ALA A 346 -6.46 18.03 -27.31
C ALA A 346 -7.03 18.61 -26.00
N SER A 347 -8.12 18.07 -25.51
CA SER A 347 -8.77 18.45 -24.24
C SER A 347 -9.10 17.26 -23.38
N GLY A 348 -8.99 17.41 -22.06
CA GLY A 348 -9.27 16.38 -21.06
C GLY A 348 -8.05 15.57 -20.65
N PRO A 349 -8.24 14.63 -19.71
CA PRO A 349 -7.15 13.81 -19.19
C PRO A 349 -6.67 12.80 -20.25
N PRO A 350 -5.36 12.55 -20.38
CA PRO A 350 -4.81 11.55 -21.29
C PRO A 350 -5.24 10.14 -20.89
N ASN A 351 -5.02 9.16 -21.77
CA ASN A 351 -5.09 7.75 -21.41
C ASN A 351 -3.80 7.28 -20.72
N LEU A 352 -2.67 7.77 -21.21
CA LEU A 352 -1.33 7.46 -20.72
C LEU A 352 -0.43 8.67 -20.91
N GLU A 353 0.48 8.91 -19.97
CA GLU A 353 1.44 10.00 -20.05
C GLU A 353 2.75 9.59 -19.36
N LEU A 354 3.85 9.83 -20.06
CA LEU A 354 5.20 9.70 -19.54
C LEU A 354 5.85 11.07 -19.63
N ARG A 355 6.34 11.60 -18.50
CA ARG A 355 6.96 12.92 -18.41
C ARG A 355 8.35 12.82 -17.81
N GLN A 356 9.20 13.72 -18.24
CA GLN A 356 10.41 14.08 -17.51
C GLN A 356 10.07 15.27 -16.60
N GLN A 357 10.41 15.14 -15.31
CA GLN A 357 10.37 16.24 -14.34
C GLN A 357 11.76 16.34 -13.72
N ASP A 358 12.55 17.31 -14.21
CA ASP A 358 13.99 17.40 -13.93
C ASP A 358 14.70 16.05 -14.17
N SER A 359 15.37 15.47 -13.17
CA SER A 359 16.00 14.16 -13.26
C SER A 359 15.02 12.98 -13.15
N ASP A 360 13.77 13.23 -12.78
CA ASP A 360 12.81 12.21 -12.46
C ASP A 360 11.92 11.84 -13.65
N LEU A 361 11.50 10.57 -13.68
CA LEU A 361 10.50 10.08 -14.60
C LEU A 361 9.15 10.04 -13.90
N VAL A 362 8.16 10.72 -14.47
CA VAL A 362 6.77 10.73 -13.97
C VAL A 362 5.88 9.97 -14.93
N PHE A 363 5.23 8.95 -14.44
CA PHE A 363 4.31 8.13 -15.20
C PHE A 363 2.86 8.28 -14.70
N TRP A 364 1.93 8.28 -15.62
CA TRP A 364 0.50 8.28 -15.32
C TRP A 364 -0.27 7.48 -16.37
N PHE A 365 -1.28 6.74 -15.95
CA PHE A 365 -2.25 6.15 -16.85
C PHE A 365 -3.66 6.24 -16.27
N ARG A 366 -4.64 6.18 -17.15
CA ARG A 366 -6.03 6.39 -16.84
C ARG A 366 -6.71 5.08 -16.46
N ASN A 367 -7.27 5.05 -15.27
CA ASN A 367 -8.26 4.07 -14.84
C ASN A 367 -9.23 4.73 -13.85
N PRO A 368 -10.37 4.14 -13.49
CA PRO A 368 -11.30 4.72 -12.52
C PRO A 368 -10.60 5.08 -11.19
N LEU A 369 -9.69 4.23 -10.70
CA LEU A 369 -8.95 4.47 -9.47
C LEU A 369 -8.05 5.70 -9.56
N SER A 370 -7.28 5.86 -10.64
CA SER A 370 -6.33 6.98 -10.82
C SER A 370 -7.02 8.33 -11.02
N MET A 371 -8.29 8.31 -11.42
CA MET A 371 -9.11 9.51 -11.67
C MET A 371 -9.87 10.00 -10.43
N GLN A 372 -9.91 9.23 -9.35
CA GLN A 372 -10.66 9.62 -8.15
C GLN A 372 -9.99 10.81 -7.44
N ARG A 373 -10.77 11.86 -7.17
CA ARG A 373 -10.44 13.05 -6.34
C ARG A 373 -9.17 13.81 -6.71
N THR A 374 -8.03 13.15 -6.88
CA THR A 374 -6.74 13.71 -7.28
C THR A 374 -6.07 12.78 -8.27
N ARG A 375 -5.40 13.37 -9.29
CA ARG A 375 -4.64 12.60 -10.26
C ARG A 375 -3.51 11.84 -9.56
N MET A 376 -3.46 10.53 -9.76
CA MET A 376 -2.47 9.65 -9.16
C MET A 376 -1.34 9.39 -10.17
N SER A 377 -0.14 9.89 -9.88
CA SER A 377 1.05 9.69 -10.70
C SER A 377 2.14 8.94 -9.93
N TRP A 378 3.00 8.25 -10.65
CA TRP A 378 4.16 7.54 -10.11
C TRP A 378 5.43 8.24 -10.51
N THR A 379 6.23 8.65 -9.53
CA THR A 379 7.53 9.29 -9.75
C THR A 379 8.63 8.27 -9.48
N ILE A 380 9.48 8.08 -10.47
CA ILE A 380 10.68 7.25 -10.39
C ILE A 380 11.88 8.20 -10.35
N PRO A 381 12.57 8.32 -9.19
CA PRO A 381 13.64 9.30 -9.04
C PRO A 381 14.88 8.93 -9.85
N ASP A 382 15.62 9.95 -10.25
CA ASP A 382 16.97 9.88 -10.82
C ASP A 382 17.11 9.04 -12.10
N VAL A 383 16.03 8.90 -12.89
CA VAL A 383 16.09 8.18 -14.17
C VAL A 383 16.94 8.94 -15.18
N PHE A 384 16.82 10.26 -15.17
CA PHE A 384 17.53 11.18 -16.07
C PHE A 384 18.64 11.98 -15.34
N ALA A 385 19.26 11.39 -14.30
CA ALA A 385 20.37 12.04 -13.58
C ALA A 385 21.58 12.35 -14.48
N ALA A 386 21.70 11.66 -15.60
CA ALA A 386 22.70 11.92 -16.63
C ALA A 386 22.03 12.01 -18.00
N LYS A 387 22.63 12.84 -18.89
CA LYS A 387 22.25 12.94 -20.31
C LYS A 387 22.77 11.74 -21.08
N GLN A 388 22.09 10.62 -20.92
CA GLN A 388 22.44 9.37 -21.58
C GLN A 388 21.18 8.64 -22.02
N THR A 389 21.32 7.79 -23.02
CA THR A 389 20.24 6.95 -23.50
C THR A 389 19.74 6.05 -22.39
N ARG A 390 18.42 6.00 -22.21
CA ARG A 390 17.70 5.16 -21.26
C ARG A 390 16.75 4.24 -21.99
N ASP A 391 16.74 2.98 -21.60
CA ASP A 391 15.76 1.99 -22.04
C ASP A 391 14.77 1.73 -20.92
N ILE A 392 13.54 2.23 -21.08
CA ILE A 392 12.52 2.30 -20.04
C ILE A 392 11.37 1.40 -20.45
N LEU A 393 11.03 0.40 -19.61
CA LEU A 393 9.86 -0.44 -19.76
C LEU A 393 9.01 -0.37 -18.52
N PHE A 394 7.72 -0.12 -18.68
CA PHE A 394 6.73 -0.27 -17.63
C PHE A 394 5.70 -1.31 -18.04
N SER A 395 5.30 -2.13 -17.06
CA SER A 395 4.43 -3.27 -17.24
C SER A 395 3.34 -3.28 -16.17
N TYR A 396 2.09 -3.40 -16.61
CA TYR A 396 0.90 -3.43 -15.76
C TYR A 396 0.12 -4.73 -15.99
N ASP A 397 -0.13 -5.50 -14.92
CA ASP A 397 -0.80 -6.80 -14.97
C ASP A 397 -2.28 -6.78 -14.54
N GLY A 398 -2.88 -5.60 -14.45
CA GLY A 398 -4.24 -5.40 -13.93
C GLY A 398 -4.30 -5.11 -12.42
N SER A 399 -3.18 -5.27 -11.72
CA SER A 399 -3.03 -4.95 -10.28
C SER A 399 -1.66 -4.39 -9.94
N ASN A 400 -0.61 -4.87 -10.58
CA ASN A 400 0.76 -4.49 -10.27
C ASN A 400 1.36 -3.69 -11.42
N LEU A 401 1.93 -2.53 -11.10
CA LEU A 401 2.70 -1.71 -12.01
C LEU A 401 4.18 -1.82 -11.65
N SER A 402 4.99 -2.30 -12.60
CA SER A 402 6.44 -2.48 -12.46
C SER A 402 7.19 -1.62 -13.46
N PHE A 403 8.38 -1.13 -13.07
CA PHE A 403 9.27 -0.33 -13.90
C PHE A 403 10.63 -0.99 -14.02
N PHE A 404 11.15 -1.03 -15.26
CA PHE A 404 12.47 -1.53 -15.59
C PHE A 404 13.23 -0.45 -16.34
N ILE A 405 14.47 -0.20 -15.96
CA ILE A 405 15.32 0.82 -16.56
C ILE A 405 16.70 0.20 -16.75
N ASP A 406 17.16 0.13 -17.99
CA ASP A 406 18.49 -0.39 -18.36
C ASP A 406 18.74 -1.78 -17.74
N GLY A 407 17.80 -2.74 -17.90
CA GLY A 407 17.88 -4.10 -17.38
C GLY A 407 17.59 -4.24 -15.87
N THR A 408 17.39 -3.14 -15.17
CA THR A 408 17.22 -3.15 -13.72
C THR A 408 15.77 -2.87 -13.34
N LYS A 409 15.13 -3.80 -12.61
CA LYS A 409 13.82 -3.55 -12.01
C LYS A 409 13.98 -2.51 -10.90
N ARG A 410 13.22 -1.43 -10.99
CA ARG A 410 13.13 -0.48 -9.88
C ARG A 410 12.45 -1.16 -8.69
N ARG A 411 12.95 -0.92 -7.48
CA ARG A 411 12.53 -1.64 -6.26
C ARG A 411 11.04 -1.56 -5.95
N ARG A 412 10.34 -0.55 -6.47
CA ARG A 412 8.91 -0.33 -6.23
C ARG A 412 8.09 -1.03 -7.31
N THR A 413 7.33 -2.04 -6.92
CA THR A 413 6.12 -2.48 -7.62
C THR A 413 4.95 -1.80 -6.93
N TYR A 414 4.10 -1.13 -7.70
CA TYR A 414 2.94 -0.45 -7.15
C TYR A 414 1.73 -1.37 -7.23
N GLU A 415 1.17 -1.69 -6.07
CA GLU A 415 -0.01 -2.56 -5.97
C GLU A 415 -1.28 -1.71 -6.08
N LEU A 416 -2.07 -1.97 -7.11
CA LEU A 416 -3.33 -1.29 -7.41
C LEU A 416 -4.55 -2.18 -7.16
N GLY A 417 -4.43 -3.14 -6.26
CA GLY A 417 -5.48 -4.09 -5.89
C GLY A 417 -6.63 -3.49 -5.08
N PRO A 418 -7.53 -4.34 -4.53
CA PRO A 418 -8.67 -3.90 -3.72
C PRO A 418 -8.29 -3.07 -2.50
N GLY A 419 -7.10 -3.33 -1.91
CA GLY A 419 -6.57 -2.55 -0.79
C GLY A 419 -6.32 -1.09 -1.17
N ALA A 420 -5.71 -0.84 -2.32
CA ALA A 420 -5.52 0.50 -2.87
C ALA A 420 -6.87 1.19 -3.15
N GLY A 421 -7.84 0.45 -3.72
CA GLY A 421 -9.19 0.93 -3.97
C GLY A 421 -9.91 1.37 -2.68
N LEU A 422 -9.86 0.54 -1.64
CA LEU A 422 -10.43 0.85 -0.33
C LEU A 422 -9.76 2.07 0.32
N ALA A 423 -8.44 2.09 0.33
CA ALA A 423 -7.66 3.19 0.90
C ALA A 423 -7.99 4.52 0.21
N ARG A 424 -8.10 4.51 -1.11
CA ARG A 424 -8.46 5.67 -1.93
C ARG A 424 -9.88 6.14 -1.69
N ALA A 425 -10.82 5.23 -1.48
CA ALA A 425 -12.22 5.55 -1.16
C ALA A 425 -12.35 6.27 0.19
N ILE A 426 -11.53 5.88 1.19
CA ILE A 426 -11.58 6.42 2.55
C ILE A 426 -10.77 7.72 2.66
N ARG A 427 -9.58 7.78 2.09
CA ARG A 427 -8.63 8.89 2.27
C ARG A 427 -8.08 9.40 0.93
N ARG A 428 -7.71 10.71 0.87
CA ARG A 428 -6.90 11.25 -0.23
C ARG A 428 -5.45 10.80 -0.06
N ILE A 429 -5.11 9.66 -0.64
CA ILE A 429 -3.78 9.09 -0.51
C ILE A 429 -2.93 9.50 -1.70
N LYS A 430 -1.69 9.91 -1.46
CA LYS A 430 -0.66 10.11 -2.48
C LYS A 430 -0.13 8.74 -2.93
N THR A 431 0.39 8.66 -4.14
CA THR A 431 0.83 7.42 -4.79
C THR A 431 1.92 6.68 -4.02
N ALA A 432 2.83 7.40 -3.38
CA ALA A 432 3.91 6.81 -2.58
C ALA A 432 3.41 6.01 -1.36
N GLU A 433 2.17 6.25 -0.93
CA GLU A 433 1.56 5.65 0.25
C GLU A 433 0.72 4.39 -0.07
N LEU A 434 0.66 3.94 -1.33
CA LEU A 434 -0.18 2.79 -1.72
C LEU A 434 0.41 1.42 -1.33
N GLU A 435 1.69 1.35 -0.98
CA GLU A 435 2.30 0.10 -0.54
C GLU A 435 1.73 -0.35 0.81
N GLY A 436 1.38 -1.64 0.90
CA GLY A 436 0.91 -2.28 2.14
C GLY A 436 -0.56 -2.13 2.47
N TYR A 437 -1.34 -1.34 1.71
CA TYR A 437 -2.79 -1.31 1.91
C TYR A 437 -3.44 -2.67 1.62
N GLU A 438 -2.81 -3.49 0.79
CA GLU A 438 -3.23 -4.85 0.56
C GLU A 438 -3.16 -5.68 1.86
N TYR A 439 -2.10 -5.55 2.66
CA TYR A 439 -2.01 -6.21 3.97
C TYR A 439 -3.12 -5.78 4.92
N ILE A 440 -3.43 -4.48 4.97
CA ILE A 440 -4.55 -3.96 5.77
C ILE A 440 -5.87 -4.53 5.29
N PHE A 441 -6.07 -4.57 3.97
CA PHE A 441 -7.27 -5.08 3.36
C PHE A 441 -7.48 -6.56 3.70
N TYR A 442 -6.45 -7.40 3.54
CA TYR A 442 -6.50 -8.81 3.92
C TYR A 442 -6.70 -9.00 5.43
N ALA A 443 -6.10 -8.15 6.26
CA ALA A 443 -6.34 -8.18 7.69
C ALA A 443 -7.81 -7.87 8.04
N LEU A 444 -8.41 -6.84 7.42
CA LEU A 444 -9.83 -6.49 7.61
C LEU A 444 -10.77 -7.62 7.18
N VAL A 445 -10.41 -8.35 6.12
CA VAL A 445 -11.22 -9.45 5.61
C VAL A 445 -11.03 -10.73 6.42
N PHE A 446 -9.80 -11.12 6.73
CA PHE A 446 -9.52 -12.47 7.24
C PHE A 446 -9.35 -12.55 8.74
N VAL A 447 -8.90 -11.49 9.44
CA VAL A 447 -8.74 -11.54 10.91
C VAL A 447 -10.09 -11.73 11.64
N PRO A 448 -11.18 -10.99 11.32
CA PRO A 448 -12.48 -11.21 11.98
C PRO A 448 -13.04 -12.61 11.72
N ALA A 449 -12.89 -13.11 10.49
CA ALA A 449 -13.28 -14.48 10.14
C ALA A 449 -12.48 -15.51 10.97
N GLY A 450 -11.17 -15.31 11.08
CA GLY A 450 -10.30 -16.14 11.92
C GLY A 450 -10.66 -16.11 13.41
N CYS A 451 -11.04 -14.94 13.94
CA CYS A 451 -11.53 -14.83 15.31
C CYS A 451 -12.79 -15.69 15.53
N LEU A 452 -13.76 -15.62 14.62
CA LEU A 452 -14.98 -16.43 14.71
C LEU A 452 -14.66 -17.93 14.63
N LEU A 453 -13.78 -18.33 13.71
CA LEU A 453 -13.29 -19.70 13.62
C LEU A 453 -12.58 -20.16 14.89
N GLY A 454 -11.81 -19.27 15.56
CA GLY A 454 -11.17 -19.55 16.83
C GLY A 454 -12.15 -19.87 17.95
N PHE A 455 -13.29 -19.17 18.03
CA PHE A 455 -14.36 -19.50 18.96
C PHE A 455 -15.01 -20.85 18.65
N THR A 456 -15.23 -21.15 17.38
CA THR A 456 -15.78 -22.44 16.94
C THR A 456 -14.83 -23.59 17.24
N TRP A 457 -13.53 -23.39 16.99
CA TRP A 457 -12.48 -24.37 17.28
C TRP A 457 -12.46 -24.81 18.74
N ARG A 458 -12.67 -23.88 19.67
CA ARG A 458 -12.74 -24.20 21.12
C ARG A 458 -13.86 -25.17 21.50
N LYS A 459 -14.95 -25.15 20.73
CA LYS A 459 -16.15 -25.99 21.01
C LYS A 459 -16.13 -27.30 20.25
N MET A 460 -15.25 -27.44 19.26
CA MET A 460 -15.19 -28.67 18.49
C MET A 460 -14.56 -29.80 19.29
N PRO A 461 -15.11 -31.01 19.16
CA PRO A 461 -14.47 -32.19 19.73
C PRO A 461 -13.06 -32.37 19.19
N ALA A 462 -12.19 -33.04 19.92
CA ALA A 462 -10.80 -33.28 19.57
C ALA A 462 -10.63 -34.29 18.39
N GLN A 463 -11.61 -34.39 17.50
CA GLN A 463 -11.58 -35.24 16.30
C GLN A 463 -10.70 -34.61 15.21
N PRO A 464 -9.61 -35.28 14.80
CA PRO A 464 -8.66 -34.69 13.83
C PRO A 464 -9.31 -34.34 12.51
N PHE A 465 -10.21 -35.20 12.00
CA PHE A 465 -10.90 -34.99 10.74
C PHE A 465 -11.80 -33.74 10.75
N ALA A 466 -12.60 -33.54 11.79
CA ALA A 466 -13.46 -32.37 11.90
C ALA A 466 -12.66 -31.06 11.97
N ARG A 467 -11.54 -31.07 12.70
CA ARG A 467 -10.61 -29.95 12.76
C ARG A 467 -9.92 -29.68 11.41
N PHE A 468 -9.51 -30.72 10.72
CA PHE A 468 -8.96 -30.60 9.38
C PHE A 468 -9.96 -29.98 8.40
N VAL A 469 -11.21 -30.45 8.39
CA VAL A 469 -12.30 -29.87 7.58
C VAL A 469 -12.51 -28.39 7.90
N LEU A 470 -12.51 -28.02 9.18
CA LEU A 470 -12.63 -26.60 9.57
C LEU A 470 -11.46 -25.75 9.04
N VAL A 471 -10.23 -26.27 9.09
CA VAL A 471 -9.05 -25.58 8.53
C VAL A 471 -9.19 -25.39 7.02
N VAL A 472 -9.51 -26.45 6.30
CA VAL A 472 -9.65 -26.39 4.85
C VAL A 472 -10.78 -25.45 4.43
N LEU A 473 -11.99 -25.63 4.98
CA LEU A 473 -13.16 -24.84 4.59
C LEU A 473 -13.18 -23.43 5.18
N GLY A 474 -12.56 -23.22 6.35
CA GLY A 474 -12.59 -21.93 7.04
C GLY A 474 -11.41 -21.01 6.74
N PHE A 475 -10.23 -21.57 6.48
CA PHE A 475 -9.01 -20.77 6.27
C PHE A 475 -8.52 -20.82 4.82
N VAL A 476 -8.39 -22.03 4.26
CA VAL A 476 -7.78 -22.20 2.93
C VAL A 476 -8.76 -21.85 1.83
N LEU A 477 -9.94 -22.47 1.82
CA LEU A 477 -10.92 -22.29 0.74
C LEU A 477 -11.35 -20.83 0.55
N PRO A 478 -11.67 -20.04 1.60
CA PRO A 478 -12.02 -18.64 1.40
C PRO A 478 -10.88 -17.82 0.79
N SER A 479 -9.62 -18.06 1.19
CA SER A 479 -8.45 -17.37 0.64
C SER A 479 -8.23 -17.70 -0.84
N VAL A 480 -8.42 -18.96 -1.24
CA VAL A 480 -8.34 -19.41 -2.63
C VAL A 480 -9.47 -18.80 -3.46
N LEU A 481 -10.72 -18.90 -2.96
CA LEU A 481 -11.89 -18.34 -3.65
C LEU A 481 -11.77 -16.82 -3.81
N PHE A 482 -11.19 -16.14 -2.84
CA PHE A 482 -10.96 -14.71 -2.89
C PHE A 482 -10.06 -14.34 -4.08
N GLU A 483 -8.93 -15.01 -4.24
CA GLU A 483 -8.04 -14.83 -5.38
C GLU A 483 -8.67 -15.22 -6.72
N ILE A 484 -9.47 -16.29 -6.76
CA ILE A 484 -10.21 -16.68 -7.98
C ILE A 484 -11.20 -15.58 -8.38
N VAL A 485 -11.92 -14.98 -7.43
CA VAL A 485 -12.84 -13.86 -7.71
C VAL A 485 -12.07 -12.67 -8.28
N LEU A 486 -10.95 -12.30 -7.68
CA LEU A 486 -10.12 -11.19 -8.14
C LEU A 486 -9.51 -11.45 -9.52
N PHE A 487 -9.05 -12.69 -9.78
CA PHE A 487 -8.59 -13.14 -11.10
C PHE A 487 -9.69 -12.98 -12.15
N ARG A 488 -10.91 -13.47 -11.86
CA ARG A 488 -12.03 -13.41 -12.81
C ARG A 488 -12.49 -11.98 -13.12
N VAL A 489 -12.41 -11.09 -12.15
CA VAL A 489 -12.89 -9.71 -12.30
C VAL A 489 -11.83 -8.78 -12.90
N GLY A 490 -10.57 -8.94 -12.50
CA GLY A 490 -9.48 -8.02 -12.86
C GLY A 490 -8.55 -8.52 -13.94
N VAL A 491 -8.74 -9.78 -14.43
CA VAL A 491 -7.84 -10.44 -15.40
C VAL A 491 -6.38 -10.42 -14.93
N ARG A 492 -6.16 -10.36 -13.62
CA ARG A 492 -4.84 -10.38 -13.00
C ARG A 492 -4.36 -11.82 -12.78
N ALA A 493 -3.06 -12.04 -12.64
CA ALA A 493 -2.55 -13.35 -12.24
C ALA A 493 -2.98 -13.73 -10.81
N ILE A 494 -3.22 -15.01 -10.55
CA ILE A 494 -3.47 -15.53 -9.19
C ILE A 494 -2.18 -15.39 -8.37
N SER A 495 -2.26 -14.73 -7.23
CA SER A 495 -1.14 -14.53 -6.33
C SER A 495 -1.13 -15.56 -5.21
N LEU A 496 -0.18 -16.50 -5.25
CA LEU A 496 0.04 -17.43 -4.14
C LEU A 496 0.44 -16.71 -2.84
N GLY A 497 1.12 -15.57 -2.96
CA GLY A 497 1.45 -14.72 -1.81
C GLY A 497 0.21 -14.20 -1.10
N ASN A 498 -0.79 -13.75 -1.85
CA ASN A 498 -2.05 -13.24 -1.29
C ASN A 498 -2.90 -14.36 -0.68
N ILE A 499 -2.91 -15.55 -1.29
CA ILE A 499 -3.55 -16.73 -0.68
C ILE A 499 -2.91 -17.03 0.67
N GLY A 500 -1.56 -17.09 0.71
CA GLY A 500 -0.81 -17.29 1.95
C GLY A 500 -1.09 -16.19 2.99
N LEU A 501 -1.18 -14.93 2.56
CA LEU A 501 -1.51 -13.80 3.41
C LEU A 501 -2.91 -13.94 4.04
N GLY A 502 -3.92 -14.30 3.25
CA GLY A 502 -5.27 -14.53 3.75
C GLY A 502 -5.32 -15.64 4.81
N ILE A 503 -4.66 -16.78 4.55
CA ILE A 503 -4.54 -17.88 5.51
C ILE A 503 -3.83 -17.40 6.78
N LEU A 504 -2.70 -16.70 6.65
CA LEU A 504 -1.94 -16.19 7.78
C LEU A 504 -2.77 -15.24 8.66
N MET A 505 -3.51 -14.31 8.06
CA MET A 505 -4.37 -13.36 8.77
C MET A 505 -5.53 -14.06 9.48
N ALA A 506 -6.15 -15.06 8.85
CA ALA A 506 -7.18 -15.87 9.49
C ALA A 506 -6.62 -16.69 10.65
N CYS A 507 -5.44 -17.31 10.49
CA CYS A 507 -4.75 -18.02 11.57
C CYS A 507 -4.40 -17.06 12.73
N ALA A 508 -3.91 -15.86 12.45
CA ALA A 508 -3.61 -14.87 13.47
C ALA A 508 -4.85 -14.50 14.28
N GLY A 509 -6.00 -14.27 13.64
CA GLY A 509 -7.28 -14.04 14.31
C GLY A 509 -7.70 -15.21 15.21
N SER A 510 -7.58 -16.44 14.71
CA SER A 510 -7.91 -17.65 15.47
C SER A 510 -6.99 -17.84 16.67
N LEU A 511 -5.68 -17.69 16.49
CA LEU A 511 -4.68 -17.78 17.57
C LEU A 511 -4.92 -16.70 18.63
N TRP A 512 -5.23 -15.48 18.21
CA TRP A 512 -5.56 -14.38 19.12
C TRP A 512 -6.65 -14.75 20.12
N ILE A 513 -7.69 -15.41 19.65
CA ILE A 513 -8.78 -15.89 20.51
C ILE A 513 -8.28 -17.01 21.45
N ASN A 514 -7.39 -17.90 20.99
CA ASN A 514 -7.00 -19.12 21.70
C ASN A 514 -5.85 -18.94 22.70
N VAL A 515 -4.88 -18.05 22.46
CA VAL A 515 -3.68 -17.85 23.32
C VAL A 515 -4.01 -17.52 24.78
N GLY A 516 -5.14 -16.89 25.07
CA GLY A 516 -5.53 -16.59 26.46
C GLY A 516 -6.25 -17.71 27.23
N HIS A 517 -6.56 -18.84 26.57
CA HIS A 517 -7.35 -19.92 27.17
C HIS A 517 -6.49 -21.07 27.69
N ASN A 518 -5.45 -21.43 26.98
CA ASN A 518 -4.59 -22.58 27.28
C ASN A 518 -3.69 -22.39 28.53
N LEU A 519 -3.61 -21.17 29.07
CA LEU A 519 -2.83 -20.90 30.29
C LEU A 519 -3.55 -21.23 31.60
N LYS A 520 -4.79 -21.73 31.54
CA LYS A 520 -5.59 -22.05 32.75
C LYS A 520 -5.68 -23.56 33.11
N GLU A 521 -5.25 -24.47 32.23
CA GLU A 521 -5.44 -25.91 32.51
C GLU A 521 -4.38 -26.61 33.40
N PRO A 522 -3.12 -26.15 33.56
CA PRO A 522 -2.16 -26.93 34.34
C PRO A 522 -2.36 -26.88 35.87
N MET A 523 -3.17 -25.97 36.43
CA MET A 523 -3.26 -25.81 37.87
C MET A 523 -4.45 -26.50 38.54
N LYS A 524 -5.43 -27.02 37.81
CA LYS A 524 -6.54 -27.76 38.39
C LYS A 524 -6.27 -29.27 38.61
N SER A 525 -5.37 -29.84 37.82
CA SER A 525 -5.02 -31.27 37.92
C SER A 525 -4.09 -31.61 39.08
N ALA A 526 -3.39 -30.63 39.66
CA ALA A 526 -2.46 -30.88 40.77
C ALA A 526 -3.11 -30.75 42.16
N ALA A 527 -4.34 -30.20 42.25
CA ALA A 527 -5.03 -29.98 43.53
C ALA A 527 -6.02 -31.10 43.94
N GLU A 528 -6.27 -32.08 43.06
CA GLU A 528 -7.22 -33.17 43.30
C GLU A 528 -6.57 -34.55 43.44
N ALA A 529 -5.26 -34.64 43.68
CA ALA A 529 -4.67 -35.92 44.07
C ALA A 529 -4.98 -36.20 45.57
N PRO A 530 -5.71 -37.26 45.92
CA PRO A 530 -5.98 -37.60 47.32
C PRO A 530 -4.65 -37.94 48.00
N PRO A 531 -4.49 -37.59 49.29
CA PRO A 531 -3.29 -37.92 50.04
C PRO A 531 -3.19 -39.45 50.21
N LYS A 532 -2.00 -40.00 49.88
CA LYS A 532 -1.67 -41.41 50.11
C LYS A 532 -1.44 -41.67 51.56
#